data_4ea2679ec666c3765a8dfa484075374f
#
_entry.id   4ea2679ec666c3765a8dfa484075374f
#
_cell.length_a   1.000
_cell.length_b   1.000
_cell.length_c   1.000
_cell.angle_alpha   90.00
_cell.angle_beta   90.00
_cell.angle_gamma   90.00
#
_symmetry.space_group_name_H-M   'P 1'
#
loop_
_entity.id
_entity.type
_entity.pdbx_description
1 polymer ?
#
loop_
_entity_poly.entity_id
_entity_poly.type
_entity_poly.pdbx_seq_one_letter_code
_entity_poly.pdbx_strand_id
1 'polypeptide(L)'
;MLSLDLARRLSAAGLSWEPRSGDRFVVPVDGMEEEVFVISDLTVDVHHFATGDVIGFNGTTEWALDSVEQDKVVWLPREEQLRDLLGEAFVALERLEGGFAVVVRDASGHQERHVDIDAERAYARALLEQLTD
;
A
#
# COMPACT_ATOMS: atom_id res chain seq x y z
N MET A 1 -4.59 4.40 -9.68
CA MET A 1 -3.54 4.02 -8.72
C MET A 1 -3.87 4.57 -7.34
N LEU A 2 -3.45 3.89 -6.31
CA LEU A 2 -3.67 4.33 -4.93
C LEU A 2 -3.07 5.72 -4.69
N SER A 3 -3.82 6.57 -3.97
CA SER A 3 -3.33 7.90 -3.62
C SER A 3 -2.39 7.84 -2.40
N LEU A 4 -1.47 8.80 -2.33
CA LEU A 4 -0.56 8.90 -1.18
C LEU A 4 -1.36 9.12 0.12
N ASP A 5 -2.42 9.90 0.09
CA ASP A 5 -3.25 10.16 1.27
C ASP A 5 -3.85 8.86 1.84
N LEU A 6 -4.45 8.02 0.98
CA LEU A 6 -5.00 6.74 1.43
C LEU A 6 -3.90 5.79 1.92
N ALA A 7 -2.76 5.78 1.24
CA ALA A 7 -1.63 4.95 1.67
C ALA A 7 -1.12 5.35 3.05
N ARG A 8 -1.04 6.65 3.33
CA ARG A 8 -0.66 7.16 4.65
C ARG A 8 -1.68 6.78 5.73
N ARG A 9 -2.96 6.84 5.41
CA ARG A 9 -4.03 6.45 6.33
C ARG A 9 -3.97 4.96 6.67
N LEU A 10 -3.68 4.12 5.67
CA LEU A 10 -3.51 2.68 5.90
C LEU A 10 -2.33 2.41 6.83
N SER A 11 -1.21 3.06 6.59
CA SER A 11 -0.03 2.94 7.45
C SER A 11 -0.34 3.39 8.88
N ALA A 12 -1.02 4.53 9.04
CA ALA A 12 -1.39 5.06 10.35
C ALA A 12 -2.40 4.15 11.07
N ALA A 13 -3.22 3.42 10.32
CA ALA A 13 -4.19 2.48 10.87
C ALA A 13 -3.57 1.13 11.26
N GLY A 14 -2.27 0.96 11.06
CA GLY A 14 -1.56 -0.23 11.50
C GLY A 14 -1.18 -1.22 10.41
N LEU A 15 -1.40 -0.87 9.14
CA LEU A 15 -0.96 -1.73 8.04
C LEU A 15 0.57 -1.79 8.03
N SER A 16 1.12 -2.98 8.22
CA SER A 16 2.57 -3.17 8.18
C SER A 16 2.99 -3.61 6.78
N TRP A 17 4.22 -3.25 6.44
CA TRP A 17 4.80 -3.56 5.14
C TRP A 17 6.06 -4.39 5.30
N GLU A 18 6.09 -5.54 4.64
CA GLU A 18 7.29 -6.35 4.47
C GLU A 18 7.74 -6.18 3.01
N PRO A 19 8.78 -5.38 2.75
CA PRO A 19 9.20 -5.07 1.39
C PRO A 19 9.54 -6.31 0.58
N ARG A 20 9.01 -6.39 -0.63
CA ARG A 20 9.26 -7.47 -1.57
C ARG A 20 9.46 -6.91 -2.97
N SER A 21 10.11 -7.69 -3.81
CA SER A 21 10.25 -7.37 -5.22
C SER A 21 8.89 -7.08 -5.86
N GLY A 22 8.81 -6.01 -6.63
CA GLY A 22 7.59 -5.57 -7.28
C GLY A 22 6.75 -4.60 -6.46
N ASP A 23 7.05 -4.42 -5.19
CA ASP A 23 6.30 -3.49 -4.36
C ASP A 23 6.58 -2.04 -4.75
N ARG A 24 5.54 -1.22 -4.65
CA ARG A 24 5.62 0.22 -4.95
C ARG A 24 5.65 1.00 -3.66
N PHE A 25 6.40 2.08 -3.65
CA PHE A 25 6.45 2.98 -2.50
C PHE A 25 6.75 4.41 -2.92
N VAL A 26 6.46 5.34 -2.02
CA VAL A 26 6.77 6.76 -2.17
C VAL A 26 7.64 7.18 -1.01
N VAL A 27 8.61 8.06 -1.28
CA VAL A 27 9.39 8.71 -0.23
C VAL A 27 8.77 10.08 0.00
N PRO A 28 8.12 10.31 1.16
CA PRO A 28 7.36 11.54 1.39
C PRO A 28 8.25 12.71 1.83
N VAL A 29 9.19 13.07 0.97
CA VAL A 29 10.06 14.23 1.19
C VAL A 29 9.86 15.22 0.04
N ASP A 30 10.17 16.48 0.30
CA ASP A 30 9.99 17.55 -0.68
C ASP A 30 10.67 17.22 -2.01
N GLY A 31 9.91 17.34 -3.10
CA GLY A 31 10.37 17.05 -4.44
C GLY A 31 10.29 15.60 -4.88
N MET A 32 9.94 14.67 -3.98
CA MET A 32 9.86 13.24 -4.29
C MET A 32 8.48 12.64 -4.04
N GLU A 33 7.53 13.43 -3.58
CA GLU A 33 6.20 12.94 -3.15
C GLU A 33 5.37 12.38 -4.29
N GLU A 34 5.63 12.79 -5.52
CA GLU A 34 4.92 12.31 -6.70
C GLU A 34 5.62 11.17 -7.42
N GLU A 35 6.82 10.82 -6.96
CA GLU A 35 7.59 9.74 -7.58
C GLU A 35 7.28 8.40 -6.93
N VAL A 36 6.88 7.45 -7.76
CA VAL A 36 6.63 6.09 -7.32
C VAL A 36 7.83 5.22 -7.67
N PHE A 37 8.37 4.59 -6.66
CA PHE A 37 9.50 3.67 -6.82
C PHE A 37 8.98 2.24 -6.78
N VAL A 38 9.63 1.37 -7.53
CA VAL A 38 9.32 -0.05 -7.55
C VAL A 38 10.56 -0.83 -7.11
N ILE A 39 10.38 -1.74 -6.18
CA ILE A 39 11.47 -2.60 -5.73
C ILE A 39 11.72 -3.68 -6.78
N SER A 40 12.98 -3.86 -7.18
CA SER A 40 13.38 -4.92 -8.10
C SER A 40 14.12 -6.02 -7.37
N ASP A 41 14.18 -7.22 -7.99
CA ASP A 41 14.86 -8.39 -7.40
C ASP A 41 16.33 -8.14 -7.04
N LEU A 42 16.96 -7.20 -7.70
CA LEU A 42 18.38 -6.90 -7.51
C LEU A 42 18.63 -5.84 -6.44
N THR A 43 17.59 -5.27 -5.84
CA THR A 43 17.75 -4.05 -5.07
C THR A 43 17.28 -4.13 -3.62
N VAL A 44 16.83 -5.30 -3.15
CA VAL A 44 16.20 -5.33 -1.82
C VAL A 44 17.01 -6.09 -0.80
N ASP A 45 17.52 -5.34 0.17
CA ASP A 45 17.90 -5.89 1.45
C ASP A 45 17.21 -5.04 2.51
N VAL A 46 16.49 -5.71 3.41
CA VAL A 46 15.93 -5.04 4.57
C VAL A 46 16.89 -5.26 5.73
N HIS A 47 17.41 -4.18 6.26
CA HIS A 47 18.34 -4.21 7.39
C HIS A 47 17.58 -3.85 8.66
N HIS A 48 17.65 -4.75 9.64
CA HIS A 48 17.00 -4.57 10.92
C HIS A 48 17.98 -3.98 11.92
N PHE A 49 17.71 -2.76 12.36
CA PHE A 49 18.54 -2.06 13.34
C PHE A 49 17.72 -1.74 14.59
N ALA A 50 18.41 -1.43 15.67
CA ALA A 50 17.75 -1.03 16.93
C ALA A 50 16.92 0.26 16.78
N THR A 51 17.26 1.09 15.80
CA THR A 51 16.57 2.36 15.51
C THR A 51 15.46 2.23 14.46
N GLY A 52 15.25 1.03 13.93
CA GLY A 52 14.24 0.76 12.90
C GLY A 52 14.81 -0.06 11.75
N ASP A 53 13.92 -0.46 10.86
CA ASP A 53 14.31 -1.21 9.68
C ASP A 53 14.73 -0.25 8.57
N VAL A 54 15.76 -0.64 7.82
CA VAL A 54 16.29 0.13 6.70
C VAL A 54 16.22 -0.71 5.44
N ILE A 55 15.74 -0.12 4.36
CA ILE A 55 15.71 -0.75 3.05
C ILE A 55 16.98 -0.35 2.31
N GLY A 56 17.83 -1.33 2.02
CA GLY A 56 19.01 -1.14 1.23
C GLY A 56 18.73 -1.42 -0.24
N PHE A 57 19.20 -0.54 -1.11
CA PHE A 57 19.08 -0.70 -2.55
C PHE A 57 20.43 -1.11 -3.11
N ASN A 58 20.45 -2.31 -3.66
CA ASN A 58 21.66 -2.90 -4.22
C ASN A 58 21.77 -2.46 -5.68
N GLY A 59 22.47 -1.39 -5.93
CA GLY A 59 22.51 -0.88 -7.29
C GLY A 59 23.69 0.01 -7.56
N THR A 60 23.88 0.31 -8.82
CA THR A 60 24.88 1.20 -9.32
C THR A 60 24.47 2.65 -9.23
N THR A 61 23.40 2.94 -8.54
CA THR A 61 22.84 4.27 -8.49
C THR A 61 23.53 5.11 -7.43
N GLU A 62 24.03 6.23 -7.82
CA GLU A 62 24.59 7.24 -6.92
C GLU A 62 23.48 8.06 -6.28
N TRP A 63 22.36 7.42 -5.95
CA TRP A 63 21.20 8.12 -5.43
C TRP A 63 21.35 8.31 -3.93
N ALA A 64 20.87 9.44 -3.47
CA ALA A 64 20.75 9.73 -2.05
C ALA A 64 19.83 8.74 -1.32
N LEU A 65 19.27 7.77 -2.06
CA LEU A 65 18.30 6.79 -1.59
C LEU A 65 18.86 5.36 -1.61
N ASP A 66 20.17 5.18 -1.51
CA ASP A 66 20.77 3.85 -1.44
C ASP A 66 20.26 3.06 -0.23
N SER A 67 19.88 3.76 0.80
CA SER A 67 19.16 3.16 1.93
C SER A 67 18.22 4.21 2.53
N VAL A 68 17.00 3.78 2.82
CA VAL A 68 15.97 4.63 3.43
C VAL A 68 15.37 3.87 4.58
N GLU A 69 15.16 4.53 5.71
CA GLU A 69 14.47 3.92 6.84
C GLU A 69 13.07 3.52 6.41
N GLN A 70 12.67 2.28 6.68
CA GLN A 70 11.39 1.73 6.24
C GLN A 70 10.20 2.54 6.74
N ASP A 71 10.27 3.11 7.94
CA ASP A 71 9.20 3.92 8.52
C ASP A 71 9.08 5.30 7.88
N LYS A 72 10.04 5.70 7.05
CA LYS A 72 10.04 6.97 6.35
C LYS A 72 9.56 6.89 4.90
N VAL A 73 9.20 5.69 4.46
CA VAL A 73 8.62 5.48 3.15
C VAL A 73 7.16 5.07 3.33
N VAL A 74 6.37 5.31 2.29
CA VAL A 74 4.95 4.94 2.30
C VAL A 74 4.72 3.89 1.23
N TRP A 75 4.31 2.70 1.66
CA TRP A 75 3.97 1.61 0.76
C TRP A 75 2.69 1.93 0.02
N LEU A 76 2.70 1.70 -1.29
CA LEU A 76 1.51 1.79 -2.13
C LEU A 76 1.09 0.37 -2.54
N PRO A 77 0.26 -0.31 -1.75
CA PRO A 77 -0.19 -1.65 -2.12
C PRO A 77 -0.86 -1.67 -3.50
N ARG A 78 -0.59 -2.72 -4.26
CA ARG A 78 -1.27 -2.96 -5.53
C ARG A 78 -2.66 -3.54 -5.30
N GLU A 79 -3.48 -3.53 -6.34
CA GLU A 79 -4.85 -4.04 -6.28
C GLU A 79 -4.92 -5.46 -5.72
N GLU A 80 -4.11 -6.38 -6.23
CA GLU A 80 -4.11 -7.76 -5.76
C GLU A 80 -3.64 -7.91 -4.32
N GLN A 81 -2.72 -7.03 -3.90
CA GLN A 81 -2.27 -7.02 -2.50
C GLN A 81 -3.37 -6.54 -1.56
N LEU A 82 -4.08 -5.50 -1.96
CA LEU A 82 -5.21 -4.98 -1.17
C LEU A 82 -6.31 -6.04 -1.04
N ARG A 83 -6.62 -6.75 -2.12
CA ARG A 83 -7.58 -7.82 -2.11
C ARG A 83 -7.15 -8.96 -1.16
N ASP A 84 -5.89 -9.35 -1.22
CA ASP A 84 -5.35 -10.38 -0.34
C ASP A 84 -5.40 -9.95 1.13
N LEU A 85 -5.15 -8.66 1.41
CA LEU A 85 -5.23 -8.12 2.77
C LEU A 85 -6.66 -8.11 3.31
N LEU A 86 -7.65 -7.90 2.45
CA LEU A 86 -9.06 -8.01 2.85
C LEU A 86 -9.43 -9.46 3.17
N GLY A 87 -8.76 -10.42 2.52
CA GLY A 87 -8.97 -11.83 2.78
C GLY A 87 -10.39 -12.28 2.53
N GLU A 88 -10.94 -13.04 3.47
CA GLU A 88 -12.30 -13.60 3.37
C GLU A 88 -13.41 -12.55 3.41
N ALA A 89 -13.11 -11.35 3.85
CA ALA A 89 -14.08 -10.26 3.84
C ALA A 89 -14.40 -9.78 2.42
N PHE A 90 -13.47 -9.96 1.49
CA PHE A 90 -13.67 -9.56 0.10
C PHE A 90 -14.73 -10.43 -0.57
N VAL A 91 -15.73 -9.78 -1.17
CA VAL A 91 -16.80 -10.47 -1.91
C VAL A 91 -16.64 -10.26 -3.41
N ALA A 92 -16.52 -9.01 -3.84
CA ALA A 92 -16.50 -8.71 -5.28
C ALA A 92 -15.96 -7.31 -5.55
N LEU A 93 -15.42 -7.15 -6.76
CA LEU A 93 -15.18 -5.85 -7.35
C LEU A 93 -16.24 -5.64 -8.43
N GLU A 94 -17.04 -4.59 -8.28
CA GLU A 94 -18.09 -4.27 -9.24
C GLU A 94 -17.71 -3.04 -10.05
N ARG A 95 -17.94 -3.12 -11.35
CA ARG A 95 -17.78 -1.96 -12.22
C ARG A 95 -19.07 -1.16 -12.20
N LEU A 96 -18.95 0.14 -11.95
CA LEU A 96 -20.05 1.09 -11.96
C LEU A 96 -19.87 2.05 -13.12
N GLU A 97 -20.93 2.79 -13.45
CA GLU A 97 -20.77 3.90 -14.35
C GLU A 97 -19.91 4.98 -13.68
N GLY A 98 -18.73 5.21 -14.24
CA GLY A 98 -17.79 6.20 -13.72
C GLY A 98 -16.91 5.75 -12.56
N GLY A 99 -16.90 4.47 -12.22
CA GLY A 99 -16.04 4.01 -11.14
C GLY A 99 -16.17 2.55 -10.78
N PHE A 100 -15.82 2.23 -9.53
CA PHE A 100 -15.80 0.87 -9.03
C PHE A 100 -16.36 0.81 -7.61
N ALA A 101 -16.91 -0.33 -7.26
CA ALA A 101 -17.29 -0.64 -5.88
C ALA A 101 -16.61 -1.92 -5.44
N VAL A 102 -15.94 -1.87 -4.30
CA VAL A 102 -15.44 -3.05 -3.62
C VAL A 102 -16.48 -3.48 -2.59
N VAL A 103 -16.99 -4.68 -2.75
CA VAL A 103 -17.99 -5.25 -1.84
C VAL A 103 -17.27 -6.11 -0.82
N VAL A 104 -17.49 -5.83 0.44
CA VAL A 104 -16.94 -6.59 1.56
C VAL A 104 -18.05 -7.08 2.47
N ARG A 105 -17.77 -8.12 3.21
CA ARG A 105 -18.72 -8.72 4.13
C ARG A 105 -18.08 -8.85 5.52
N ASP A 106 -18.80 -8.45 6.55
CA ASP A 106 -18.34 -8.62 7.93
C ASP A 106 -18.64 -10.04 8.46
N ALA A 107 -18.23 -10.29 9.71
CA ALA A 107 -18.42 -11.59 10.33
C ALA A 107 -19.90 -11.98 10.50
N SER A 108 -20.81 -11.00 10.52
CA SER A 108 -22.25 -11.25 10.62
C SER A 108 -22.91 -11.53 9.27
N GLY A 109 -22.17 -11.37 8.17
CA GLY A 109 -22.68 -11.53 6.82
C GLY A 109 -23.21 -10.24 6.20
N HIS A 110 -23.15 -9.12 6.94
CA HIS A 110 -23.55 -7.82 6.41
C HIS A 110 -22.57 -7.35 5.34
N GLN A 111 -23.09 -6.92 4.20
CA GLN A 111 -22.27 -6.46 3.08
C GLN A 111 -22.27 -4.94 3.01
N GLU A 112 -21.11 -4.38 2.68
CA GLU A 112 -20.93 -2.96 2.44
C GLU A 112 -20.21 -2.75 1.12
N ARG A 113 -20.50 -1.61 0.49
CA ARG A 113 -19.84 -1.20 -0.75
C ARG A 113 -18.98 0.03 -0.49
N HIS A 114 -17.73 -0.03 -0.95
CA HIS A 114 -16.80 1.08 -0.89
C HIS A 114 -16.53 1.54 -2.32
N VAL A 115 -16.91 2.75 -2.63
CA VAL A 115 -16.94 3.28 -4.00
C VAL A 115 -15.84 4.31 -4.21
N ASP A 116 -15.16 4.23 -5.34
CA ASP A 116 -14.23 5.24 -5.80
C ASP A 116 -14.18 5.19 -7.33
N ILE A 117 -13.69 6.26 -7.94
CA ILE A 117 -13.46 6.27 -9.38
C ILE A 117 -12.31 5.34 -9.79
N ASP A 118 -11.43 5.02 -8.85
CA ASP A 118 -10.28 4.14 -9.03
C ASP A 118 -10.45 2.87 -8.21
N ALA A 119 -10.19 1.69 -8.82
CA ALA A 119 -10.38 0.42 -8.15
C ALA A 119 -9.45 0.26 -6.94
N GLU A 120 -8.17 0.62 -7.06
CA GLU A 120 -7.23 0.50 -5.94
C GLU A 120 -7.66 1.36 -4.76
N ARG A 121 -8.18 2.56 -5.02
CA ARG A 121 -8.68 3.41 -3.96
C ARG A 121 -9.93 2.84 -3.30
N ALA A 122 -10.81 2.21 -4.09
CA ALA A 122 -11.99 1.54 -3.53
C ALA A 122 -11.58 0.40 -2.59
N TYR A 123 -10.61 -0.42 -2.98
CA TYR A 123 -10.04 -1.45 -2.10
C TYR A 123 -9.45 -0.84 -0.83
N ALA A 124 -8.69 0.24 -0.99
CA ALA A 124 -8.04 0.89 0.15
C ALA A 124 -9.05 1.43 1.15
N ARG A 125 -10.15 1.99 0.68
CA ARG A 125 -11.21 2.48 1.57
C ARG A 125 -11.85 1.35 2.37
N ALA A 126 -12.08 0.20 1.73
CA ALA A 126 -12.62 -0.97 2.40
C ALA A 126 -11.65 -1.49 3.46
N LEU A 127 -10.37 -1.59 3.11
CA LEU A 127 -9.35 -2.07 4.05
C LEU A 127 -9.17 -1.11 5.21
N LEU A 128 -9.17 0.19 4.96
CA LEU A 128 -9.03 1.20 6.00
C LEU A 128 -10.15 1.10 7.03
N GLU A 129 -11.38 0.91 6.59
CA GLU A 129 -12.50 0.71 7.52
C GLU A 129 -12.31 -0.56 8.36
N GLN A 130 -11.87 -1.66 7.74
CA GLN A 130 -11.59 -2.90 8.46
C GLN A 130 -10.51 -2.72 9.52
N LEU A 131 -9.46 -1.95 9.21
CA LEU A 131 -8.36 -1.71 10.16
C LEU A 131 -8.74 -0.77 11.30
N THR A 132 -9.73 0.08 11.10
CA THR A 132 -10.14 1.07 12.10
C THR A 132 -11.32 0.64 12.97
N ASP A 133 -11.92 -0.49 12.65
CA ASP A 133 -13.01 -1.05 13.44
C ASP A 133 -12.52 -1.78 14.69
#